data_8d20338ea7a7fb0adf13e06b683c04a2
#
_entry.id   8d20338ea7a7fb0adf13e06b683c04a2
#
_cell.length_a   1.000
_cell.length_b   1.000
_cell.length_c   1.000
_cell.angle_alpha   90.00
_cell.angle_beta   90.00
_cell.angle_gamma   90.00
#
_symmetry.space_group_name_H-M   'P 1'
#
loop_
_entity.id
_entity.type
_entity.pdbx_description
1 polymer ?
#
loop_
_entity_poly.entity_id
_entity_poly.type
_entity_poly.pdbx_seq_one_letter_code
_entity_poly.pdbx_strand_id
1 'polypeptide(L)'
;LIHPTAVIHAGAQLHPTVQVGPYTVIGERVKIGPGTIVASHVVIDGWTEIGANNRIFPGAAIGLEPQDLKYDGSLTLVKIGDHNLIREYVTINRATLSGEATVLGNHNLLMAYAHVGHNCVLEDQVIIANGVALAGHVYIESMARISGVLGVHQFVHIGRLAMVGGMSRIDRDVPPFMLVEGNPGRVRSLNLVGLKRAGLAESTKSHIYSSLKKAFRLLYRSQLTLQQSLDYLSNEMKQEGSPYSNDYLTHLVAFLVNSCQSNRRGPLPGRSTGQLLERNV
;
A
#
# COMPACT_ATOMS: atom_id res chain seq x y z
N LEU A 1 15.60 -7.45 25.95
CA LEU A 1 16.30 -8.74 26.09
C LEU A 1 16.93 -9.12 24.76
N ILE A 2 18.26 -9.20 24.73
CA ILE A 2 19.03 -9.56 23.52
C ILE A 2 19.57 -10.98 23.70
N HIS A 3 19.30 -11.85 22.70
CA HIS A 3 19.82 -13.22 22.74
C HIS A 3 21.34 -13.23 22.54
N PRO A 4 22.12 -14.05 23.26
CA PRO A 4 23.61 -14.02 23.20
C PRO A 4 24.18 -14.40 21.82
N THR A 5 23.42 -15.06 20.94
CA THR A 5 23.84 -15.37 19.56
C THR A 5 23.45 -14.30 18.53
N ALA A 6 22.78 -13.22 18.95
CA ALA A 6 22.50 -12.09 18.05
C ALA A 6 23.80 -11.29 17.80
N VAL A 7 23.99 -10.86 16.56
CA VAL A 7 25.13 -10.02 16.15
C VAL A 7 24.62 -8.59 15.96
N ILE A 8 24.97 -7.72 16.88
CA ILE A 8 24.54 -6.30 16.84
C ILE A 8 25.78 -5.43 16.72
N HIS A 9 25.85 -4.62 15.68
CA HIS A 9 26.96 -3.68 15.49
C HIS A 9 26.96 -2.63 16.61
N ALA A 10 28.15 -2.23 17.06
CA ALA A 10 28.32 -1.29 18.17
C ALA A 10 27.72 0.11 17.89
N GLY A 11 27.56 0.49 16.61
CA GLY A 11 26.92 1.73 16.18
C GLY A 11 25.39 1.68 16.15
N ALA A 12 24.76 0.51 16.26
CA ALA A 12 23.32 0.37 16.27
C ALA A 12 22.68 1.01 17.51
N GLN A 13 21.56 1.68 17.35
CA GLN A 13 20.85 2.38 18.42
C GLN A 13 19.52 1.66 18.73
N LEU A 14 19.54 0.79 19.73
CA LEU A 14 18.36 0.07 20.18
C LEU A 14 17.84 0.65 21.49
N HIS A 15 16.52 0.92 21.54
CA HIS A 15 15.91 1.31 22.82
C HIS A 15 16.06 0.14 23.83
N PRO A 16 16.27 0.40 25.15
CA PRO A 16 16.50 -0.64 26.14
C PRO A 16 15.41 -1.72 26.27
N THR A 17 14.20 -1.44 25.80
CA THR A 17 13.06 -2.38 25.81
C THR A 17 12.96 -3.25 24.56
N VAL A 18 13.86 -3.08 23.57
CA VAL A 18 13.88 -3.92 22.37
C VAL A 18 14.25 -5.35 22.74
N GLN A 19 13.57 -6.30 22.11
CA GLN A 19 13.89 -7.72 22.22
C GLN A 19 14.44 -8.22 20.89
N VAL A 20 15.57 -8.95 20.95
CA VAL A 20 16.24 -9.50 19.77
C VAL A 20 16.47 -11.00 19.96
N GLY A 21 15.93 -11.77 19.02
CA GLY A 21 16.01 -13.22 18.98
C GLY A 21 17.37 -13.77 18.50
N PRO A 22 17.56 -15.10 18.56
CA PRO A 22 18.82 -15.74 18.20
C PRO A 22 19.16 -15.57 16.71
N TYR A 23 20.46 -15.48 16.42
CA TYR A 23 21.03 -15.41 15.07
C TYR A 23 20.52 -14.22 14.22
N THR A 24 20.01 -13.19 14.86
CA THR A 24 19.61 -11.93 14.20
C THR A 24 20.84 -11.06 14.01
N VAL A 25 20.94 -10.39 12.85
CA VAL A 25 22.03 -9.48 12.51
C VAL A 25 21.47 -8.06 12.39
N ILE A 26 22.05 -7.11 13.14
CA ILE A 26 21.67 -5.69 13.11
C ILE A 26 22.90 -4.84 12.78
N GLY A 27 22.82 -4.11 11.66
CA GLY A 27 23.91 -3.30 11.12
C GLY A 27 24.14 -1.98 11.87
N GLU A 28 25.22 -1.30 11.49
CA GLU A 28 25.79 -0.11 12.17
C GLU A 28 24.80 1.05 12.32
N ARG A 29 24.01 1.33 11.28
CA ARG A 29 23.21 2.55 11.17
C ARG A 29 21.73 2.33 11.42
N VAL A 30 21.42 1.24 12.10
CA VAL A 30 20.06 0.84 12.44
C VAL A 30 19.62 1.50 13.74
N LYS A 31 18.39 2.05 13.75
CA LYS A 31 17.74 2.57 14.95
C LYS A 31 16.44 1.83 15.18
N ILE A 32 16.18 1.36 16.40
CA ILE A 32 14.96 0.62 16.75
C ILE A 32 14.31 1.22 18.00
N GLY A 33 13.05 1.64 17.86
CA GLY A 33 12.25 2.25 18.91
C GLY A 33 11.73 1.27 19.97
N PRO A 34 11.09 1.82 21.03
CA PRO A 34 10.71 1.06 22.22
C PRO A 34 9.69 -0.04 21.92
N GLY A 35 9.78 -1.15 22.69
CA GLY A 35 8.81 -2.24 22.65
C GLY A 35 8.85 -3.09 21.37
N THR A 36 9.73 -2.79 20.42
CA THR A 36 9.86 -3.57 19.18
C THR A 36 10.50 -4.92 19.46
N ILE A 37 9.94 -5.98 18.86
CA ILE A 37 10.39 -7.37 18.98
C ILE A 37 10.92 -7.84 17.64
N VAL A 38 12.20 -8.19 17.59
CA VAL A 38 12.88 -8.77 16.43
C VAL A 38 13.08 -10.26 16.70
N ALA A 39 12.47 -11.13 15.90
CA ALA A 39 12.54 -12.58 16.07
C ALA A 39 13.91 -13.13 15.66
N SER A 40 14.03 -14.45 15.53
CA SER A 40 15.27 -15.13 15.12
C SER A 40 15.56 -14.96 13.63
N HIS A 41 16.85 -14.99 13.25
CA HIS A 41 17.32 -14.99 11.85
C HIS A 41 16.83 -13.78 11.03
N VAL A 42 16.60 -12.65 11.66
CA VAL A 42 16.25 -11.39 10.98
C VAL A 42 17.54 -10.65 10.61
N VAL A 43 17.55 -10.02 9.44
CA VAL A 43 18.63 -9.12 9.03
C VAL A 43 18.07 -7.71 8.90
N ILE A 44 18.66 -6.77 9.64
CA ILE A 44 18.32 -5.34 9.53
C ILE A 44 19.62 -4.59 9.28
N ASP A 45 19.72 -3.88 8.17
CA ASP A 45 20.96 -3.20 7.78
C ASP A 45 20.69 -1.84 7.13
N GLY A 46 21.75 -1.19 6.67
CA GLY A 46 21.70 0.14 6.05
C GLY A 46 21.21 1.22 7.01
N TRP A 47 20.81 2.36 6.47
CA TRP A 47 20.18 3.46 7.24
C TRP A 47 18.70 3.14 7.47
N THR A 48 18.43 2.33 8.49
CA THR A 48 17.08 1.85 8.78
C THR A 48 16.60 2.36 10.14
N GLU A 49 15.49 3.08 10.13
CA GLU A 49 14.81 3.58 11.33
C GLU A 49 13.48 2.84 11.50
N ILE A 50 13.31 2.19 12.65
CA ILE A 50 12.10 1.42 13.01
C ILE A 50 11.53 2.02 14.29
N GLY A 51 10.25 2.36 14.26
CA GLY A 51 9.52 2.95 15.38
C GLY A 51 9.22 1.96 16.51
N ALA A 52 8.18 2.26 17.27
CA ALA A 52 7.80 1.54 18.48
C ALA A 52 6.87 0.34 18.22
N ASN A 53 6.93 -0.65 19.10
CA ASN A 53 5.98 -1.76 19.19
C ASN A 53 5.80 -2.57 17.88
N ASN A 54 6.81 -2.58 17.02
CA ASN A 54 6.79 -3.42 15.84
C ASN A 54 7.10 -4.88 16.19
N ARG A 55 6.58 -5.81 15.41
CA ARG A 55 6.90 -7.24 15.49
C ARG A 55 7.46 -7.71 14.16
N ILE A 56 8.72 -8.12 14.16
CA ILE A 56 9.46 -8.57 12.99
C ILE A 56 9.73 -10.06 13.14
N PHE A 57 9.20 -10.84 12.24
CA PHE A 57 9.17 -12.30 12.29
C PHE A 57 10.39 -12.94 11.63
N PRO A 58 10.63 -14.25 11.86
CA PRO A 58 11.84 -14.90 11.42
C PRO A 58 12.13 -14.78 9.92
N GLY A 59 13.40 -14.59 9.57
CA GLY A 59 13.87 -14.54 8.19
C GLY A 59 13.55 -13.24 7.44
N ALA A 60 12.92 -12.25 8.07
CA ALA A 60 12.71 -10.94 7.42
C ALA A 60 14.07 -10.25 7.16
N ALA A 61 14.17 -9.54 6.03
CA ALA A 61 15.34 -8.79 5.62
C ALA A 61 14.96 -7.33 5.30
N ILE A 62 15.47 -6.41 6.11
CA ILE A 62 15.03 -5.00 6.09
C ILE A 62 16.25 -4.09 5.88
N GLY A 63 16.12 -3.12 4.96
CA GLY A 63 17.14 -2.10 4.73
C GLY A 63 18.33 -2.57 3.87
N LEU A 64 18.23 -3.73 3.22
CA LEU A 64 19.22 -4.15 2.25
C LEU A 64 19.17 -3.30 0.98
N GLU A 65 20.22 -3.41 0.16
CA GLU A 65 20.35 -2.64 -1.08
C GLU A 65 19.14 -2.79 -2.02
N PRO A 66 18.78 -1.70 -2.72
CA PRO A 66 17.71 -1.79 -3.70
C PRO A 66 18.07 -2.74 -4.84
N GLN A 67 17.09 -3.45 -5.37
CA GLN A 67 17.23 -4.29 -6.56
C GLN A 67 17.09 -3.43 -7.82
N ASP A 68 17.88 -2.36 -7.91
CA ASP A 68 17.90 -1.41 -9.02
C ASP A 68 19.35 -1.15 -9.46
N LEU A 69 19.64 -1.39 -10.72
CA LEU A 69 20.97 -1.19 -11.30
C LEU A 69 21.46 0.27 -11.27
N LYS A 70 20.58 1.22 -10.99
CA LYS A 70 20.92 2.63 -10.85
C LYS A 70 21.51 2.98 -9.48
N TYR A 71 21.44 2.06 -8.52
CA TYR A 71 21.98 2.30 -7.18
C TYR A 71 23.51 2.34 -7.25
N ASP A 72 24.08 3.41 -6.74
CA ASP A 72 25.51 3.73 -6.79
C ASP A 72 26.23 3.57 -5.43
N GLY A 73 25.55 3.01 -4.42
CA GLY A 73 26.10 2.90 -3.05
C GLY A 73 25.82 4.13 -2.17
N SER A 74 25.06 5.11 -2.67
CA SER A 74 24.76 6.34 -1.92
C SER A 74 23.88 6.09 -0.69
N LEU A 75 23.81 7.11 0.19
CA LEU A 75 23.01 7.09 1.41
C LEU A 75 21.54 7.13 1.08
N THR A 76 20.86 5.99 1.32
CA THR A 76 19.42 5.83 1.13
C THR A 76 18.80 5.13 2.34
N LEU A 77 17.51 5.37 2.60
CA LEU A 77 16.91 5.06 3.88
C LEU A 77 15.75 4.06 3.77
N VAL A 78 15.48 3.38 4.90
CA VAL A 78 14.19 2.76 5.22
C VAL A 78 13.65 3.41 6.48
N LYS A 79 12.39 3.83 6.45
CA LYS A 79 11.68 4.36 7.63
C LYS A 79 10.41 3.57 7.87
N ILE A 80 10.30 2.99 9.04
CA ILE A 80 9.15 2.19 9.47
C ILE A 80 8.56 2.83 10.73
N GLY A 81 7.27 3.15 10.70
CA GLY A 81 6.53 3.68 11.82
C GLY A 81 6.28 2.65 12.91
N ASP A 82 5.17 2.78 13.61
CA ASP A 82 4.85 2.04 14.81
C ASP A 82 3.84 0.91 14.57
N HIS A 83 3.84 -0.10 15.46
CA HIS A 83 2.82 -1.16 15.53
C HIS A 83 2.67 -2.01 14.26
N ASN A 84 3.71 -2.13 13.43
CA ASN A 84 3.66 -2.95 12.23
C ASN A 84 3.92 -4.43 12.56
N LEU A 85 3.28 -5.32 11.79
CA LEU A 85 3.52 -6.76 11.80
C LEU A 85 4.22 -7.13 10.49
N ILE A 86 5.52 -7.43 10.56
CA ILE A 86 6.35 -7.79 9.41
C ILE A 86 6.63 -9.29 9.53
N ARG A 87 5.89 -10.10 8.76
CA ARG A 87 5.89 -11.54 8.87
C ARG A 87 7.14 -12.18 8.25
N GLU A 88 7.13 -13.51 8.27
CA GLU A 88 8.28 -14.35 7.91
C GLU A 88 8.75 -14.06 6.48
N TYR A 89 10.06 -13.93 6.31
CA TYR A 89 10.73 -13.75 5.01
C TYR A 89 10.25 -12.54 4.20
N VAL A 90 9.67 -11.53 4.85
CA VAL A 90 9.39 -10.25 4.20
C VAL A 90 10.70 -9.55 3.87
N THR A 91 10.77 -8.95 2.68
CA THR A 91 11.92 -8.13 2.28
C THR A 91 11.49 -6.67 2.08
N ILE A 92 12.27 -5.72 2.61
CA ILE A 92 12.05 -4.28 2.45
C ILE A 92 13.38 -3.66 2.06
N ASN A 93 13.51 -3.24 0.80
CA ASN A 93 14.71 -2.60 0.31
C ASN A 93 14.73 -1.09 0.58
N ARG A 94 15.92 -0.53 0.80
CA ARG A 94 16.09 0.92 0.89
C ARG A 94 15.92 1.60 -0.47
N ALA A 95 15.79 2.92 -0.48
CA ALA A 95 15.59 3.70 -1.71
C ALA A 95 16.82 3.65 -2.64
N THR A 96 16.69 4.16 -3.87
CA THR A 96 17.75 4.12 -4.89
C THR A 96 18.62 5.36 -4.90
N LEU A 97 18.02 6.55 -4.82
CA LEU A 97 18.76 7.83 -4.94
C LEU A 97 19.07 8.44 -3.57
N SER A 98 20.21 9.10 -3.49
CA SER A 98 20.71 9.72 -2.25
C SER A 98 19.67 10.59 -1.55
N GLY A 99 19.50 10.38 -0.25
CA GLY A 99 18.55 11.10 0.60
C GLY A 99 17.11 10.62 0.52
N GLU A 100 16.77 9.73 -0.41
CA GLU A 100 15.42 9.15 -0.51
C GLU A 100 15.20 8.02 0.49
N ALA A 101 13.93 7.68 0.70
CA ALA A 101 13.52 6.62 1.62
C ALA A 101 12.44 5.71 1.04
N THR A 102 12.49 4.44 1.42
CA THR A 102 11.32 3.55 1.42
C THR A 102 10.61 3.73 2.76
N VAL A 103 9.30 3.96 2.74
CA VAL A 103 8.55 4.39 3.93
C VAL A 103 7.38 3.46 4.20
N LEU A 104 7.27 3.01 5.44
CA LEU A 104 6.09 2.33 5.98
C LEU A 104 5.53 3.15 7.14
N GLY A 105 4.25 3.48 7.10
CA GLY A 105 3.52 4.12 8.19
C GLY A 105 3.28 3.17 9.36
N ASN A 106 2.11 3.27 9.96
CA ASN A 106 1.77 2.59 11.20
C ASN A 106 0.73 1.50 11.01
N HIS A 107 0.72 0.51 11.92
CA HIS A 107 -0.30 -0.55 11.98
C HIS A 107 -0.44 -1.37 10.70
N ASN A 108 0.62 -1.49 9.90
CA ASN A 108 0.61 -2.29 8.69
C ASN A 108 0.82 -3.77 8.99
N LEU A 109 0.23 -4.63 8.16
CA LEU A 109 0.47 -6.07 8.16
C LEU A 109 1.06 -6.50 6.83
N LEU A 110 2.32 -6.90 6.84
CA LEU A 110 2.98 -7.53 5.71
C LEU A 110 3.06 -9.02 5.99
N MET A 111 2.31 -9.84 5.26
CA MET A 111 2.30 -11.29 5.44
C MET A 111 3.52 -11.94 4.80
N ALA A 112 3.73 -13.22 5.09
CA ALA A 112 4.95 -13.94 4.71
C ALA A 112 5.27 -13.83 3.22
N TYR A 113 6.58 -13.67 2.93
CA TYR A 113 7.15 -13.51 1.58
C TYR A 113 6.68 -12.26 0.81
N ALA A 114 6.07 -11.27 1.46
CA ALA A 114 5.81 -10.00 0.80
C ALA A 114 7.14 -9.26 0.53
N HIS A 115 7.21 -8.58 -0.61
CA HIS A 115 8.36 -7.76 -0.99
C HIS A 115 7.94 -6.30 -1.16
N VAL A 116 8.67 -5.40 -0.51
CA VAL A 116 8.54 -3.95 -0.67
C VAL A 116 9.80 -3.43 -1.37
N GLY A 117 9.65 -3.08 -2.64
CA GLY A 117 10.72 -2.54 -3.46
C GLY A 117 11.16 -1.14 -3.00
N HIS A 118 12.26 -0.67 -3.57
CA HIS A 118 12.84 0.63 -3.27
C HIS A 118 11.84 1.78 -3.51
N ASN A 119 11.93 2.83 -2.70
CA ASN A 119 11.10 4.05 -2.84
C ASN A 119 9.58 3.80 -2.69
N CYS A 120 9.16 2.63 -2.25
CA CYS A 120 7.75 2.42 -1.94
C CYS A 120 7.33 3.24 -0.72
N VAL A 121 6.08 3.70 -0.74
CA VAL A 121 5.44 4.36 0.40
C VAL A 121 4.15 3.62 0.72
N LEU A 122 4.05 3.09 1.94
CA LEU A 122 2.84 2.52 2.50
C LEU A 122 2.38 3.44 3.64
N GLU A 123 1.16 3.95 3.54
CA GLU A 123 0.55 4.69 4.63
C GLU A 123 0.15 3.75 5.80
N ASP A 124 -0.85 4.12 6.56
CA ASP A 124 -1.26 3.38 7.76
C ASP A 124 -2.29 2.29 7.47
N GLN A 125 -2.28 1.23 8.28
CA GLN A 125 -3.26 0.14 8.27
C GLN A 125 -3.38 -0.61 6.92
N VAL A 126 -2.30 -0.62 6.13
CA VAL A 126 -2.23 -1.38 4.89
C VAL A 126 -2.03 -2.86 5.20
N ILE A 127 -2.74 -3.72 4.45
CA ILE A 127 -2.54 -5.18 4.53
C ILE A 127 -2.02 -5.69 3.20
N ILE A 128 -0.86 -6.31 3.23
CA ILE A 128 -0.23 -7.00 2.10
C ILE A 128 -0.19 -8.48 2.39
N ALA A 129 -0.90 -9.27 1.58
CA ALA A 129 -0.99 -10.72 1.79
C ALA A 129 0.26 -11.45 1.26
N ASN A 130 0.28 -12.78 1.49
CA ASN A 130 1.44 -13.63 1.18
C ASN A 130 1.89 -13.53 -0.29
N GLY A 131 3.21 -13.43 -0.49
CA GLY A 131 3.83 -13.47 -1.81
C GLY A 131 3.48 -12.31 -2.74
N VAL A 132 3.05 -11.17 -2.21
CA VAL A 132 2.86 -9.95 -3.00
C VAL A 132 4.20 -9.28 -3.21
N ALA A 133 4.53 -8.92 -4.45
CA ALA A 133 5.72 -8.17 -4.80
C ALA A 133 5.36 -6.75 -5.28
N LEU A 134 5.81 -5.74 -4.55
CA LEU A 134 5.74 -4.35 -4.94
C LEU A 134 7.03 -3.96 -5.65
N ALA A 135 6.95 -3.56 -6.92
CA ALA A 135 8.08 -2.95 -7.61
C ALA A 135 8.40 -1.55 -7.04
N GLY A 136 9.47 -0.92 -7.51
CA GLY A 136 9.88 0.38 -7.00
C GLY A 136 8.83 1.48 -7.15
N HIS A 137 8.86 2.47 -6.23
CA HIS A 137 8.01 3.67 -6.27
C HIS A 137 6.49 3.40 -6.22
N VAL A 138 6.05 2.27 -5.70
CA VAL A 138 4.63 2.02 -5.47
C VAL A 138 4.16 2.82 -4.26
N TYR A 139 3.05 3.54 -4.41
CA TYR A 139 2.41 4.29 -3.32
C TYR A 139 1.10 3.61 -2.93
N ILE A 140 0.93 3.28 -1.65
CA ILE A 140 -0.28 2.63 -1.13
C ILE A 140 -0.88 3.48 -0.02
N GLU A 141 -2.09 3.97 -0.26
CA GLU A 141 -2.83 4.75 0.73
C GLU A 141 -3.42 3.89 1.84
N SER A 142 -3.79 4.56 2.91
CA SER A 142 -4.27 3.96 4.16
C SER A 142 -5.44 2.98 3.97
N MET A 143 -5.43 1.92 4.75
CA MET A 143 -6.47 0.88 4.79
C MET A 143 -6.64 0.08 3.49
N ALA A 144 -5.74 0.23 2.51
CA ALA A 144 -5.76 -0.61 1.31
C ALA A 144 -5.41 -2.07 1.65
N ARG A 145 -6.00 -3.01 0.91
CA ARG A 145 -5.77 -4.45 1.09
C ARG A 145 -5.36 -5.09 -0.24
N ILE A 146 -4.20 -5.71 -0.27
CA ILE A 146 -3.65 -6.38 -1.42
C ILE A 146 -3.63 -7.87 -1.13
N SER A 147 -4.43 -8.65 -1.86
CA SER A 147 -4.51 -10.11 -1.71
C SER A 147 -3.29 -10.81 -2.31
N GLY A 148 -3.11 -12.08 -1.95
CA GLY A 148 -1.88 -12.81 -2.19
C GLY A 148 -1.52 -13.11 -3.63
N VAL A 149 -0.24 -13.43 -3.83
CA VAL A 149 0.38 -13.95 -5.05
C VAL A 149 0.12 -13.04 -6.25
N LEU A 150 0.58 -11.79 -6.16
CA LEU A 150 0.50 -10.84 -7.28
C LEU A 150 1.68 -9.87 -7.29
N GLY A 151 1.93 -9.28 -8.46
CA GLY A 151 2.89 -8.20 -8.64
C GLY A 151 2.20 -6.86 -8.90
N VAL A 152 2.75 -5.80 -8.31
CA VAL A 152 2.35 -4.42 -8.56
C VAL A 152 3.47 -3.73 -9.34
N HIS A 153 3.14 -3.19 -10.52
CA HIS A 153 4.11 -2.52 -11.40
C HIS A 153 4.63 -1.24 -10.74
N GLN A 154 5.87 -0.84 -11.08
CA GLN A 154 6.49 0.38 -10.58
C GLN A 154 5.63 1.63 -10.85
N PHE A 155 5.71 2.58 -9.92
CA PHE A 155 4.97 3.86 -9.93
C PHE A 155 3.45 3.76 -9.81
N VAL A 156 2.90 2.57 -9.58
CA VAL A 156 1.46 2.43 -9.36
C VAL A 156 1.06 3.06 -8.03
N HIS A 157 -0.06 3.78 -8.05
CA HIS A 157 -0.71 4.32 -6.88
C HIS A 157 -1.96 3.49 -6.55
N ILE A 158 -2.03 2.95 -5.34
CA ILE A 158 -3.19 2.20 -4.84
C ILE A 158 -3.93 3.08 -3.82
N GLY A 159 -5.15 3.46 -4.14
CA GLY A 159 -5.94 4.40 -3.35
C GLY A 159 -6.48 3.81 -2.05
N ARG A 160 -6.88 4.72 -1.16
CA ARG A 160 -7.44 4.43 0.17
C ARG A 160 -8.58 3.42 0.12
N LEU A 161 -8.59 2.47 1.07
CA LEU A 161 -9.62 1.44 1.17
C LEU A 161 -9.83 0.63 -0.12
N ALA A 162 -8.88 0.67 -1.06
CA ALA A 162 -8.93 -0.22 -2.22
C ALA A 162 -8.73 -1.68 -1.79
N MET A 163 -9.36 -2.58 -2.54
CA MET A 163 -9.18 -4.02 -2.40
C MET A 163 -8.67 -4.57 -3.73
N VAL A 164 -7.49 -5.17 -3.72
CA VAL A 164 -6.91 -5.86 -4.87
C VAL A 164 -7.07 -7.37 -4.68
N GLY A 165 -7.83 -8.01 -5.56
CA GLY A 165 -8.04 -9.45 -5.56
C GLY A 165 -6.76 -10.23 -5.86
N GLY A 166 -6.64 -11.45 -5.32
CA GLY A 166 -5.46 -12.29 -5.51
C GLY A 166 -5.20 -12.64 -6.98
N MET A 167 -3.93 -12.94 -7.31
CA MET A 167 -3.47 -13.31 -8.66
C MET A 167 -3.79 -12.27 -9.75
N SER A 168 -4.03 -11.02 -9.37
CA SER A 168 -4.32 -9.93 -10.31
C SER A 168 -3.04 -9.32 -10.88
N ARG A 169 -3.10 -8.83 -12.13
CA ARG A 169 -2.04 -8.01 -12.72
C ARG A 169 -2.35 -6.53 -12.51
N ILE A 170 -1.53 -5.85 -11.75
CA ILE A 170 -1.69 -4.44 -11.39
C ILE A 170 -0.58 -3.62 -12.06
N ASP A 171 -0.89 -3.04 -13.22
CA ASP A 171 0.03 -2.22 -14.02
C ASP A 171 -0.44 -0.77 -14.22
N ARG A 172 -1.53 -0.37 -13.56
CA ARG A 172 -2.12 0.97 -13.54
C ARG A 172 -2.62 1.30 -12.14
N ASP A 173 -2.93 2.57 -11.90
CA ASP A 173 -3.42 3.02 -10.62
C ASP A 173 -4.75 2.37 -10.24
N VAL A 174 -4.85 2.02 -8.97
CA VAL A 174 -6.05 1.40 -8.38
C VAL A 174 -6.86 2.49 -7.67
N PRO A 175 -8.05 2.85 -8.18
CA PRO A 175 -8.83 3.93 -7.59
C PRO A 175 -9.26 3.64 -6.15
N PRO A 176 -9.32 4.67 -5.29
CA PRO A 176 -9.77 4.53 -3.90
C PRO A 176 -11.16 3.88 -3.80
N PHE A 177 -11.37 3.13 -2.74
CA PHE A 177 -12.66 2.49 -2.40
C PHE A 177 -13.13 1.39 -3.35
N MET A 178 -12.33 1.04 -4.36
CA MET A 178 -12.71 0.06 -5.38
C MET A 178 -12.20 -1.34 -5.05
N LEU A 179 -12.97 -2.35 -5.50
CA LEU A 179 -12.53 -3.71 -5.65
C LEU A 179 -12.02 -3.90 -7.08
N VAL A 180 -10.76 -4.33 -7.18
CA VAL A 180 -10.08 -4.61 -8.44
C VAL A 180 -9.64 -6.06 -8.47
N GLU A 181 -9.80 -6.73 -9.60
CA GLU A 181 -9.32 -8.11 -9.77
C GLU A 181 -9.11 -8.47 -11.24
N GLY A 182 -8.32 -9.50 -11.48
CA GLY A 182 -8.14 -10.15 -12.78
C GLY A 182 -6.81 -9.87 -13.45
N ASN A 183 -6.56 -10.56 -14.57
CA ASN A 183 -5.42 -10.39 -15.46
C ASN A 183 -5.92 -10.23 -16.90
N PRO A 184 -5.89 -9.00 -17.46
CA PRO A 184 -5.49 -7.74 -16.83
C PRO A 184 -6.44 -7.29 -15.70
N GLY A 185 -5.92 -6.50 -14.75
CA GLY A 185 -6.69 -5.93 -13.65
C GLY A 185 -7.85 -5.04 -14.14
N ARG A 186 -9.01 -5.15 -13.49
CA ARG A 186 -10.21 -4.35 -13.81
C ARG A 186 -10.94 -3.95 -12.53
N VAL A 187 -11.48 -2.74 -12.53
CA VAL A 187 -12.41 -2.31 -11.47
C VAL A 187 -13.71 -3.12 -11.62
N ARG A 188 -14.08 -3.83 -10.55
CA ARG A 188 -15.26 -4.71 -10.50
C ARG A 188 -16.47 -4.05 -9.84
N SER A 189 -16.20 -3.47 -8.67
CA SER A 189 -17.21 -2.84 -7.84
C SER A 189 -16.57 -1.89 -6.82
N LEU A 190 -17.38 -1.25 -6.01
CA LEU A 190 -16.92 -0.70 -4.74
C LEU A 190 -16.46 -1.83 -3.80
N ASN A 191 -15.46 -1.57 -2.97
CA ASN A 191 -15.07 -2.43 -1.86
C ASN A 191 -16.10 -2.34 -0.72
N LEU A 192 -17.28 -2.94 -0.94
CA LEU A 192 -18.39 -2.85 0.01
C LEU A 192 -18.03 -3.36 1.41
N VAL A 193 -17.23 -4.41 1.48
CA VAL A 193 -16.78 -5.00 2.75
C VAL A 193 -15.84 -4.05 3.49
N GLY A 194 -14.85 -3.48 2.79
CA GLY A 194 -13.92 -2.52 3.37
C GLY A 194 -14.64 -1.26 3.86
N LEU A 195 -15.53 -0.70 3.04
CA LEU A 195 -16.34 0.47 3.41
C LEU A 195 -17.22 0.20 4.64
N LYS A 196 -17.84 -0.99 4.73
CA LYS A 196 -18.63 -1.37 5.92
C LYS A 196 -17.75 -1.49 7.17
N ARG A 197 -16.59 -2.15 7.06
CA ARG A 197 -15.65 -2.30 8.18
C ARG A 197 -15.07 -0.96 8.66
N ALA A 198 -14.96 0.01 7.75
CA ALA A 198 -14.56 1.39 8.09
C ALA A 198 -15.72 2.24 8.66
N GLY A 199 -16.89 1.64 8.94
CA GLY A 199 -18.04 2.32 9.53
C GLY A 199 -18.82 3.21 8.55
N LEU A 200 -18.56 3.16 7.24
CA LEU A 200 -19.22 4.02 6.26
C LEU A 200 -20.63 3.55 5.87
N ALA A 201 -21.01 2.33 6.25
CA ALA A 201 -22.37 1.81 6.03
C ALA A 201 -23.32 2.06 7.21
N GLU A 202 -22.84 2.68 8.28
CA GLU A 202 -23.64 3.06 9.44
C GLU A 202 -24.61 4.19 9.11
N SER A 203 -25.71 4.32 9.86
CA SER A 203 -26.78 5.29 9.59
C SER A 203 -26.28 6.72 9.47
N THR A 204 -25.34 7.14 10.31
CA THR A 204 -24.76 8.48 10.34
C THR A 204 -23.90 8.81 9.12
N LYS A 205 -23.35 7.81 8.43
CA LYS A 205 -22.49 7.95 7.24
C LYS A 205 -23.11 7.36 5.97
N SER A 206 -24.37 6.98 6.01
CA SER A 206 -25.08 6.33 4.88
C SER A 206 -25.12 7.21 3.62
N HIS A 207 -25.11 8.54 3.78
CA HIS A 207 -25.04 9.50 2.67
C HIS A 207 -23.72 9.38 1.88
N ILE A 208 -22.57 9.21 2.57
CA ILE A 208 -21.26 9.00 1.93
C ILE A 208 -21.28 7.70 1.11
N TYR A 209 -21.76 6.62 1.72
CA TYR A 209 -21.87 5.33 1.03
C TYR A 209 -22.79 5.41 -0.21
N SER A 210 -23.91 6.13 -0.11
CA SER A 210 -24.83 6.36 -1.23
C SER A 210 -24.17 7.17 -2.34
N SER A 211 -23.45 8.24 -2.00
CA SER A 211 -22.74 9.08 -2.98
C SER A 211 -21.63 8.32 -3.69
N LEU A 212 -20.84 7.51 -3.00
CA LEU A 212 -19.83 6.63 -3.61
C LEU A 212 -20.46 5.61 -4.58
N LYS A 213 -21.63 5.04 -4.24
CA LYS A 213 -22.35 4.15 -5.17
C LYS A 213 -22.80 4.87 -6.44
N LYS A 214 -23.29 6.08 -6.33
CA LYS A 214 -23.70 6.90 -7.48
C LYS A 214 -22.48 7.23 -8.35
N ALA A 215 -21.37 7.68 -7.73
CA ALA A 215 -20.12 7.96 -8.43
C ALA A 215 -19.56 6.72 -9.15
N PHE A 216 -19.55 5.55 -8.50
CA PHE A 216 -19.14 4.30 -9.13
C PHE A 216 -19.97 3.98 -10.39
N ARG A 217 -21.31 4.16 -10.32
CA ARG A 217 -22.17 3.93 -11.49
C ARG A 217 -21.84 4.89 -12.62
N LEU A 218 -21.60 6.15 -12.30
CA LEU A 218 -21.24 7.17 -13.28
C LEU A 218 -19.90 6.85 -13.94
N LEU A 219 -18.87 6.55 -13.16
CA LEU A 219 -17.51 6.31 -13.64
C LEU A 219 -17.35 4.99 -14.43
N TYR A 220 -18.11 3.93 -14.07
CA TYR A 220 -17.84 2.58 -14.57
C TYR A 220 -19.05 1.86 -15.19
N ARG A 221 -20.24 2.46 -15.14
CA ARG A 221 -21.49 1.81 -15.62
C ARG A 221 -22.34 2.73 -16.52
N SER A 222 -21.93 3.98 -16.73
CA SER A 222 -22.57 4.90 -17.66
C SER A 222 -21.95 4.76 -19.07
N GLN A 223 -22.53 5.48 -20.04
CA GLN A 223 -21.97 5.61 -21.39
C GLN A 223 -20.98 6.79 -21.50
N LEU A 224 -20.72 7.50 -20.39
CA LEU A 224 -19.81 8.64 -20.37
C LEU A 224 -18.36 8.17 -20.40
N THR A 225 -17.49 8.96 -21.01
CA THR A 225 -16.05 8.79 -20.84
C THR A 225 -15.62 9.11 -19.42
N LEU A 226 -14.44 8.66 -19.03
CA LEU A 226 -13.89 9.00 -17.71
C LEU A 226 -13.83 10.50 -17.49
N GLN A 227 -13.37 11.27 -18.49
CA GLN A 227 -13.30 12.73 -18.42
C GLN A 227 -14.67 13.36 -18.21
N GLN A 228 -15.66 12.98 -19.00
CA GLN A 228 -17.05 13.49 -18.86
C GLN A 228 -17.62 13.19 -17.47
N SER A 229 -17.34 11.99 -16.94
CA SER A 229 -17.78 11.60 -15.60
C SER A 229 -17.10 12.44 -14.51
N LEU A 230 -15.79 12.74 -14.66
CA LEU A 230 -15.05 13.59 -13.73
C LEU A 230 -15.53 15.05 -13.77
N ASP A 231 -15.79 15.58 -14.96
CA ASP A 231 -16.35 16.94 -15.14
C ASP A 231 -17.72 17.05 -14.48
N TYR A 232 -18.58 16.07 -14.70
CA TYR A 232 -19.89 16.02 -14.06
C TYR A 232 -19.77 16.01 -12.53
N LEU A 233 -18.99 15.07 -11.97
CA LEU A 233 -18.79 14.98 -10.51
C LEU A 233 -18.22 16.26 -9.93
N SER A 234 -17.23 16.85 -10.60
CA SER A 234 -16.59 18.10 -10.15
C SER A 234 -17.57 19.27 -10.12
N ASN A 235 -18.50 19.35 -11.07
CA ASN A 235 -19.55 20.38 -11.10
C ASN A 235 -20.60 20.15 -10.03
N GLU A 236 -21.07 18.92 -9.85
CA GLU A 236 -22.02 18.55 -8.80
C GLU A 236 -21.47 18.84 -7.40
N MET A 237 -20.19 18.56 -7.15
CA MET A 237 -19.54 18.80 -5.85
C MET A 237 -19.50 20.28 -5.45
N LYS A 238 -19.56 21.21 -6.41
CA LYS A 238 -19.56 22.66 -6.17
C LYS A 238 -20.95 23.21 -5.79
N GLN A 239 -22.00 22.43 -6.01
CA GLN A 239 -23.37 22.88 -5.70
C GLN A 239 -23.61 22.81 -4.18
N GLU A 240 -24.22 23.84 -3.64
CA GLU A 240 -24.59 23.91 -2.23
C GLU A 240 -25.61 22.81 -1.90
N GLY A 241 -25.37 22.06 -0.81
CA GLY A 241 -26.23 20.95 -0.40
C GLY A 241 -26.10 19.66 -1.25
N SER A 242 -25.16 19.62 -2.18
CA SER A 242 -24.95 18.42 -3.01
C SER A 242 -24.58 17.19 -2.18
N PRO A 243 -25.20 16.03 -2.43
CA PRO A 243 -24.82 14.77 -1.81
C PRO A 243 -23.42 14.30 -2.22
N TYR A 244 -22.83 14.92 -3.23
CA TYR A 244 -21.47 14.67 -3.70
C TYR A 244 -20.43 15.53 -2.96
N SER A 245 -20.81 16.53 -2.19
CA SER A 245 -19.89 17.37 -1.40
C SER A 245 -19.47 16.67 -0.13
N ASN A 246 -18.47 15.78 -0.22
CA ASN A 246 -17.86 15.12 0.93
C ASN A 246 -16.41 14.72 0.63
N ASP A 247 -15.59 14.56 1.67
CA ASP A 247 -14.14 14.31 1.57
C ASP A 247 -13.80 13.03 0.79
N TYR A 248 -14.63 11.99 0.88
CA TYR A 248 -14.38 10.72 0.18
C TYR A 248 -14.51 10.87 -1.32
N LEU A 249 -15.51 11.61 -1.77
CA LEU A 249 -15.69 11.87 -3.18
C LEU A 249 -14.66 12.86 -3.72
N THR A 250 -14.32 13.88 -2.93
CA THR A 250 -13.24 14.81 -3.24
C THR A 250 -11.94 14.06 -3.45
N HIS A 251 -11.61 13.12 -2.55
CA HIS A 251 -10.44 12.27 -2.66
C HIS A 251 -10.47 11.38 -3.91
N LEU A 252 -11.59 10.71 -4.19
CA LEU A 252 -11.75 9.87 -5.39
C LEU A 252 -11.55 10.66 -6.68
N VAL A 253 -12.16 11.83 -6.79
CA VAL A 253 -12.04 12.68 -7.99
C VAL A 253 -10.60 13.19 -8.14
N ALA A 254 -9.99 13.71 -7.08
CA ALA A 254 -8.62 14.19 -7.10
C ALA A 254 -7.63 13.07 -7.48
N PHE A 255 -7.80 11.87 -6.93
CA PHE A 255 -7.00 10.70 -7.29
C PHE A 255 -7.09 10.38 -8.79
N LEU A 256 -8.32 10.32 -9.34
CA LEU A 256 -8.54 9.99 -10.74
C LEU A 256 -7.99 11.07 -11.68
N VAL A 257 -8.15 12.35 -11.35
CA VAL A 257 -7.57 13.47 -12.10
C VAL A 257 -6.04 13.37 -12.11
N ASN A 258 -5.41 13.13 -10.96
CA ASN A 258 -3.96 12.96 -10.86
C ASN A 258 -3.47 11.72 -11.64
N SER A 259 -4.22 10.62 -11.58
CA SER A 259 -3.90 9.39 -12.33
C SER A 259 -3.95 9.58 -13.85
N CYS A 260 -4.73 10.52 -14.35
CA CYS A 260 -4.85 10.83 -15.78
C CYS A 260 -3.78 11.79 -16.32
N GLN A 261 -2.83 12.24 -15.51
CA GLN A 261 -1.74 13.12 -15.98
C GLN A 261 -0.84 12.39 -16.99
N SER A 262 -0.23 13.14 -17.89
CA SER A 262 0.52 12.63 -19.05
C SER A 262 1.72 11.73 -18.70
N ASN A 263 2.28 11.88 -17.51
CA ASN A 263 3.40 11.08 -17.01
C ASN A 263 2.96 9.77 -16.30
N ARG A 264 1.67 9.49 -16.25
CA ARG A 264 1.10 8.29 -15.59
C ARG A 264 0.40 7.37 -16.59
N ARG A 265 0.29 6.09 -16.25
CA ARG A 265 -0.42 5.09 -17.07
C ARG A 265 -1.94 5.21 -17.01
N GLY A 266 -2.45 6.04 -16.11
CA GLY A 266 -3.87 6.19 -15.85
C GLY A 266 -4.44 5.14 -14.89
N PRO A 267 -5.72 5.30 -14.48
CA PRO A 267 -6.38 4.35 -13.58
C PRO A 267 -6.75 3.05 -14.31
N LEU A 268 -6.94 1.98 -13.53
CA LEU A 268 -7.53 0.74 -14.04
C LEU A 268 -8.94 0.98 -14.56
N PRO A 269 -9.26 0.51 -15.78
CA PRO A 269 -10.59 0.66 -16.36
C PRO A 269 -11.60 -0.29 -15.71
N GLY A 270 -12.89 -0.01 -15.90
CA GLY A 270 -13.98 -0.93 -15.59
C GLY A 270 -14.01 -2.17 -16.49
N ARG A 271 -14.98 -3.04 -16.27
CA ARG A 271 -15.27 -4.15 -17.20
C ARG A 271 -15.72 -3.60 -18.54
N SER A 272 -15.23 -4.13 -19.65
CA SER A 272 -15.82 -3.87 -20.96
C SER A 272 -17.22 -4.50 -21.03
N THR A 273 -18.20 -3.75 -21.53
CA THR A 273 -19.58 -4.21 -21.68
C THR A 273 -19.73 -5.41 -22.66
N GLY A 274 -18.72 -5.70 -23.48
CA GLY A 274 -18.71 -6.85 -24.42
C GLY A 274 -18.48 -8.22 -23.78
N GLN A 275 -18.00 -8.31 -22.54
CA GLN A 275 -17.74 -9.60 -21.88
C GLN A 275 -18.92 -10.16 -21.05
N LEU A 276 -20.06 -9.51 -21.07
CA LEU A 276 -21.27 -10.01 -20.39
C LEU A 276 -22.03 -11.10 -21.17
N LEU A 277 -21.69 -11.35 -22.43
CA LEU A 277 -22.39 -12.29 -23.29
C LEU A 277 -21.79 -13.72 -23.31
N GLU A 278 -20.61 -13.94 -22.73
CA GLU A 278 -19.93 -15.26 -22.80
C GLU A 278 -20.07 -16.14 -21.53
N ARG A 279 -20.92 -15.80 -20.57
CA ARG A 279 -21.12 -16.59 -19.35
C ARG A 279 -22.46 -17.34 -19.28
N ASN A 280 -23.15 -17.51 -20.40
CA ASN A 280 -24.35 -18.36 -20.53
C ASN A 280 -24.12 -19.46 -21.57
N VAL A 281 -23.08 -20.27 -21.43
CA VAL A 281 -22.97 -21.57 -22.07
C VAL A 281 -22.43 -22.58 -21.05
#